data_0ddcf5e6be2875f1d43edeea2fb3a0f2
#
_entry.id   0ddcf5e6be2875f1d43edeea2fb3a0f2
#
_cell.length_a   1.000
_cell.length_b   1.000
_cell.length_c   1.000
_cell.angle_alpha   90.00
_cell.angle_beta   90.00
_cell.angle_gamma   90.00
#
_symmetry.space_group_name_H-M   'P 1'
#
loop_
_entity.id
_entity.type
_entity.pdbx_description
1 polymer ?
#
loop_
_entity_poly.entity_id
_entity_poly.type
_entity_poly.pdbx_seq_one_letter_code
_entity_poly.pdbx_strand_id
1 'polypeptide(L)' 'MSDAKHLGQLDVGESAVLGEIQLPEAAAMRLQELGLLPGASIRLVRRAPLGCPLEFEVAGSRLAIRVSDASNIFVQ' A
#
# COMPACT_ATOMS: atom_id res chain seq x y z
N MET A 1 19.97 0.30 -12.26
CA MET A 1 19.58 0.31 -10.85
C MET A 1 18.12 0.65 -10.70
N SER A 2 17.34 -0.20 -10.13
CA SER A 2 15.92 0.05 -10.01
C SER A 2 15.63 0.63 -8.63
N ASP A 3 15.03 1.78 -8.60
CA ASP A 3 14.52 2.34 -7.37
C ASP A 3 13.10 1.84 -7.20
N ALA A 4 12.98 0.68 -6.51
CA ALA A 4 11.67 0.13 -6.27
C ALA A 4 10.88 1.11 -5.42
N LYS A 5 9.78 1.63 -5.97
CA LYS A 5 8.90 2.55 -5.27
C LYS A 5 7.96 1.76 -4.38
N HIS A 6 7.77 2.23 -3.16
CA HIS A 6 6.85 1.58 -2.23
C HIS A 6 5.68 2.50 -1.90
N LEU A 7 4.66 1.93 -1.23
CA LEU A 7 3.43 2.66 -0.97
C LEU A 7 3.62 3.94 -0.17
N GLY A 8 4.63 3.96 0.71
CA GLY A 8 4.91 5.16 1.49
C GLY A 8 5.39 6.34 0.67
N GLN A 9 5.76 6.11 -0.57
CA GLN A 9 6.28 7.14 -1.47
C GLN A 9 5.22 7.70 -2.42
N LEU A 10 3.99 7.22 -2.33
CA LEU A 10 2.93 7.76 -3.17
C LEU A 10 2.49 9.13 -2.67
N ASP A 11 2.11 10.00 -3.59
CA ASP A 11 1.48 11.26 -3.25
C ASP A 11 -0.01 11.06 -3.07
N VAL A 12 -0.64 11.94 -2.28
CA VAL A 12 -2.10 11.87 -2.11
C VAL A 12 -2.77 12.02 -3.47
N GLY A 13 -3.66 11.10 -3.78
CA GLY A 13 -4.36 11.04 -5.06
C GLY A 13 -3.65 10.21 -6.11
N GLU A 14 -2.41 9.82 -5.85
CA GLU A 14 -1.66 9.02 -6.82
C GLU A 14 -2.10 7.56 -6.78
N SER A 15 -2.25 6.97 -7.96
CA SER A 15 -2.58 5.56 -8.11
C SER A 15 -1.37 4.79 -8.61
N ALA A 16 -1.31 3.52 -8.26
CA ALA A 16 -0.23 2.65 -8.70
C ALA A 16 -0.75 1.22 -8.78
N VAL A 17 0.03 0.36 -9.40
CA VAL A 17 -0.29 -1.06 -9.48
C VAL A 17 0.57 -1.79 -8.46
N LEU A 18 -0.06 -2.60 -7.63
CA LEU A 18 0.62 -3.31 -6.56
C LEU A 18 1.57 -4.35 -7.13
N GLY A 19 2.77 -4.36 -6.59
CA GLY A 19 3.79 -5.35 -6.92
C GLY A 19 3.99 -6.31 -5.75
N GLU A 20 5.24 -6.41 -5.29
CA GLU A 20 5.61 -7.37 -4.26
C GLU A 20 5.33 -6.85 -2.85
N ILE A 21 4.79 -7.72 -1.99
CA ILE A 21 4.57 -7.43 -0.58
C ILE A 21 5.65 -8.16 0.21
N GLN A 22 6.55 -7.39 0.86
CA GLN A 22 7.64 -7.95 1.65
C GLN A 22 7.33 -7.82 3.14
N LEU A 23 6.31 -8.53 3.57
CA LEU A 23 5.87 -8.56 4.97
C LEU A 23 5.82 -10.01 5.44
N PRO A 24 5.82 -10.24 6.76
CA PRO A 24 5.61 -11.59 7.29
C PRO A 24 4.32 -12.19 6.72
N GLU A 25 4.32 -13.51 6.54
CA GLU A 25 3.24 -14.20 5.86
C GLU A 25 1.86 -13.86 6.43
N ALA A 26 1.73 -13.85 7.76
CA ALA A 26 0.45 -13.56 8.38
C ALA A 26 -0.06 -12.16 8.04
N ALA A 27 0.83 -11.18 8.04
CA ALA A 27 0.45 -9.81 7.69
C ALA A 27 0.11 -9.70 6.22
N ALA A 28 0.88 -10.34 5.36
CA ALA A 28 0.63 -10.32 3.92
C ALA A 28 -0.72 -10.97 3.60
N MET A 29 -1.03 -12.09 4.24
CA MET A 29 -2.29 -12.78 4.01
C MET A 29 -3.48 -11.92 4.42
N ARG A 30 -3.36 -11.21 5.54
CA ARG A 30 -4.44 -10.32 5.99
C ARG A 30 -4.71 -9.24 4.94
N LEU A 31 -3.64 -8.65 4.41
CA LEU A 31 -3.80 -7.61 3.38
C LEU A 31 -4.38 -8.17 2.10
N GLN A 32 -3.99 -9.40 1.73
CA GLN A 32 -4.52 -10.05 0.54
C GLN A 32 -6.03 -10.29 0.68
N GLU A 33 -6.48 -10.63 1.86
CA GLU A 33 -7.92 -10.81 2.12
C GLU A 33 -8.68 -9.50 1.93
N LEU A 34 -8.01 -8.38 2.09
CA LEU A 34 -8.60 -7.06 1.91
C LEU A 34 -8.44 -6.54 0.48
N GLY A 35 -7.88 -7.34 -0.41
CA GLY A 35 -7.74 -6.96 -1.81
C GLY A 35 -6.35 -6.53 -2.23
N LEU A 36 -5.37 -6.52 -1.34
CA LEU A 36 -4.00 -6.18 -1.71
C LEU A 36 -3.31 -7.38 -2.34
N LEU A 37 -3.56 -7.53 -3.64
CA LEU A 37 -2.95 -8.60 -4.42
C LEU A 37 -2.03 -7.99 -5.48
N PRO A 38 -0.93 -8.66 -5.82
CA PRO A 38 -0.10 -8.19 -6.93
C PRO A 38 -0.95 -7.97 -8.17
N GLY A 39 -0.77 -6.83 -8.81
CA GLY A 39 -1.55 -6.45 -9.98
C GLY A 39 -2.78 -5.62 -9.65
N ALA A 40 -3.17 -5.50 -8.39
CA ALA A 40 -4.31 -4.67 -8.01
C ALA A 40 -3.96 -3.19 -8.11
N SER A 41 -4.96 -2.37 -8.44
CA SER A 41 -4.79 -0.92 -8.46
C SER A 41 -5.00 -0.39 -7.04
N ILE A 42 -4.11 0.48 -6.60
CA ILE A 42 -4.19 1.07 -5.27
C ILE A 42 -3.96 2.58 -5.38
N ARG A 43 -4.67 3.35 -4.57
CA ARG A 43 -4.53 4.80 -4.58
C ARG A 43 -4.40 5.32 -3.15
N LEU A 44 -3.45 6.24 -2.94
CA LEU A 44 -3.33 6.91 -1.64
C LEU A 44 -4.39 8.00 -1.55
N VAL A 45 -5.32 7.84 -0.61
CA VAL A 45 -6.44 8.76 -0.45
C VAL A 45 -6.07 9.91 0.48
N ARG A 46 -5.39 9.57 1.59
CA ARG A 46 -5.06 10.61 2.55
C ARG A 46 -3.98 10.09 3.52
N ARG A 47 -3.24 11.06 4.11
CA ARG A 47 -2.33 10.78 5.20
C ARG A 47 -2.98 11.28 6.49
N ALA A 48 -2.87 10.49 7.56
CA ALA A 48 -3.36 10.95 8.85
C ALA A 48 -2.56 12.20 9.29
N PRO A 49 -3.13 13.02 10.19
CA PRO A 49 -2.51 14.30 10.56
C PRO A 49 -1.05 14.23 11.01
N LEU A 50 -0.65 13.12 11.64
CA LEU A 50 0.73 12.94 12.07
C LEU A 50 1.56 12.12 11.09
N GLY A 51 1.04 11.90 9.88
CA GLY A 51 1.74 11.17 8.84
C GLY A 51 1.51 9.66 8.86
N CYS A 52 0.83 9.15 9.87
CA CYS A 52 0.58 7.71 10.00
C CYS A 52 -0.76 7.50 10.71
N PRO A 53 -1.61 6.57 10.24
CA PRO A 53 -1.40 5.70 9.09
C PRO A 53 -1.66 6.39 7.76
N LEU A 54 -1.37 5.67 6.67
CA LEU A 54 -1.75 6.09 5.33
C LEU A 54 -3.05 5.40 4.97
N GLU A 55 -3.98 6.13 4.38
CA GLU A 55 -5.28 5.58 3.98
C GLU A 55 -5.30 5.37 2.48
N PHE A 56 -5.56 4.13 2.07
CA PHE A 56 -5.57 3.74 0.67
C PHE A 56 -6.94 3.27 0.25
N GLU A 57 -7.19 3.35 -1.05
CA GLU A 57 -8.37 2.75 -1.67
C GLU A 57 -7.91 1.62 -2.58
N VAL A 58 -8.46 0.43 -2.37
CA VAL A 58 -8.16 -0.74 -3.19
C VAL A 58 -9.41 -1.59 -3.29
N ALA A 59 -9.73 -2.03 -4.52
CA ALA A 59 -10.88 -2.90 -4.77
C ALA A 59 -12.20 -2.30 -4.24
N GLY A 60 -12.32 -0.98 -4.29
CA GLY A 60 -13.53 -0.30 -3.83
C GLY A 60 -13.66 -0.14 -2.33
N SER A 61 -12.67 -0.57 -1.57
CA SER A 61 -12.66 -0.45 -0.11
C SER A 61 -11.53 0.44 0.33
N ARG A 62 -11.68 1.01 1.52
CA ARG A 62 -10.62 1.79 2.15
C ARG A 62 -9.96 1.00 3.24
N LEU A 63 -8.64 1.15 3.34
CA LEU A 63 -7.91 0.54 4.42
C LEU A 63 -6.74 1.42 4.85
N ALA A 64 -6.41 1.34 6.13
CA ALA A 64 -5.31 2.09 6.69
C ALA A 64 -4.10 1.16 6.83
N ILE A 65 -2.94 1.65 6.39
CA ILE A 65 -1.70 0.87 6.47
C ILE A 65 -0.67 1.74 7.18
N ARG A 66 -0.03 1.18 8.19
CA ARG A 66 1.03 1.90 8.91
C ARG A 66 2.20 2.16 7.98
N VAL A 67 2.87 3.27 8.19
CA VAL A 67 4.02 3.66 7.36
C VAL A 67 5.08 2.56 7.35
N SER A 68 5.31 1.92 8.51
CA SER A 68 6.31 0.84 8.59
C SER A 68 5.96 -0.34 7.67
N ASP A 69 4.67 -0.64 7.52
CA ASP A 69 4.26 -1.71 6.61
C ASP A 69 4.26 -1.23 5.16
N ALA A 70 3.79 -0.01 4.93
CA ALA A 70 3.73 0.55 3.58
C ALA A 70 5.10 0.60 2.92
N SER A 71 6.16 0.81 3.70
CA SER A 71 7.52 0.87 3.16
C SER A 71 8.02 -0.50 2.68
N ASN A 72 7.31 -1.57 2.97
CA ASN A 72 7.65 -2.92 2.52
C ASN A 72 6.66 -3.47 1.50
N ILE A 73 5.78 -2.62 0.99
CA ILE A 73 4.83 -2.99 -0.06
C ILE A 73 5.18 -2.17 -1.30
N PHE A 74 5.62 -2.87 -2.34
CA PHE A 74 6.18 -2.22 -3.52
C PHE A 74 5.16 -2.13 -4.65
N VAL A 75 5.33 -1.12 -5.51
CA VAL A 75 4.46 -0.93 -6.67
C VAL A 75 5.27 -1.19 -7.94
N GLN A 76 4.53 -1.53 -8.99
CA GLN A 76 5.12 -1.77 -10.30
C GLN A 76 5.49 -0.46 -10.99
#